data_94caa0e61d3f5b08c66673beba720ebe
#
_entry.id   94caa0e61d3f5b08c66673beba720ebe
#
_cell.length_a   1.000
_cell.length_b   1.000
_cell.length_c   1.000
_cell.angle_alpha   90.00
_cell.angle_beta   90.00
_cell.angle_gamma   90.00
#
_symmetry.space_group_name_H-M   'P 1'
#
loop_
_entity.id
_entity.type
_entity.pdbx_description
1 polymer ?
#
loop_
_entity_poly.entity_id
_entity_poly.type
_entity_poly.pdbx_seq_one_letter_code
_entity_poly.pdbx_strand_id
1 'polypeptide(L)'
;MKRVVITGTGIVSCIGNDMATVEASLRESRSGIRAMPQFAELGMRSRVAGVPQIDLEALIDRKQLRFMGDAAAYAHISLANAIAESGLTPEQVSHPRTGLIMGSGGGSPANQIEAADILRSKGIRRVGPYQVTRCMSST
;
A
#
# COMPACT_ATOMS: atom_id res chain seq x y z
N MET A 1 -6.69 -26.40 24.03
CA MET A 1 -6.83 -25.47 22.88
C MET A 1 -5.75 -24.39 23.01
N LYS A 2 -4.97 -24.10 21.96
CA LYS A 2 -3.98 -23.03 22.03
C LYS A 2 -4.71 -21.68 21.85
N ARG A 3 -4.41 -20.69 22.68
CA ARG A 3 -4.93 -19.33 22.54
C ARG A 3 -4.14 -18.60 21.46
N VAL A 4 -4.83 -17.86 20.61
CA VAL A 4 -4.26 -16.95 19.63
C VAL A 4 -4.55 -15.52 20.07
N VAL A 5 -3.58 -14.65 19.97
CA VAL A 5 -3.67 -13.24 20.36
C VAL A 5 -3.13 -12.36 19.24
N ILE A 6 -3.65 -11.12 19.14
CA ILE A 6 -3.09 -10.07 18.30
C ILE A 6 -2.07 -9.33 19.15
N THR A 7 -0.84 -9.18 18.65
CA THR A 7 0.27 -8.57 19.38
C THR A 7 0.71 -7.24 18.78
N GLY A 8 0.31 -6.94 17.54
CA GLY A 8 0.61 -5.66 16.91
C GLY A 8 -0.35 -5.41 15.75
N THR A 9 -0.56 -4.14 15.47
CA THR A 9 -1.46 -3.64 14.44
C THR A 9 -0.75 -2.60 13.59
N GLY A 10 -1.15 -2.48 12.32
CA GLY A 10 -0.66 -1.44 11.43
C GLY A 10 -1.68 -1.14 10.35
N ILE A 11 -1.78 0.12 9.98
CA ILE A 11 -2.79 0.58 9.04
C ILE A 11 -2.26 1.71 8.16
N VAL A 12 -2.68 1.71 6.90
CA VAL A 12 -2.61 2.85 5.99
C VAL A 12 -3.99 3.03 5.38
N SER A 13 -4.62 4.15 5.61
CA SER A 13 -5.99 4.42 5.16
C SER A 13 -6.22 5.89 4.83
N CYS A 14 -7.36 6.19 4.21
CA CYS A 14 -7.76 7.56 3.92
C CYS A 14 -8.15 8.37 5.16
N ILE A 15 -8.35 7.73 6.32
CA ILE A 15 -8.70 8.39 7.59
C ILE A 15 -7.53 8.44 8.59
N GLY A 16 -6.37 7.88 8.22
CA GLY A 16 -5.15 7.91 9.04
C GLY A 16 -4.17 6.80 8.66
N ASN A 17 -2.91 7.00 8.99
CA ASN A 17 -1.82 6.08 8.69
C ASN A 17 -1.17 5.49 9.96
N ASP A 18 -1.80 5.69 11.10
CA ASP A 18 -1.49 5.09 12.39
C ASP A 18 -2.78 4.87 13.18
N MET A 19 -2.71 4.00 14.19
CA MET A 19 -3.89 3.60 14.95
C MET A 19 -4.53 4.76 15.71
N ALA A 20 -3.74 5.67 16.27
CA ALA A 20 -4.26 6.81 17.05
C ALA A 20 -5.04 7.79 16.15
N THR A 21 -4.51 8.09 14.98
CA THR A 21 -5.18 8.97 14.00
C THR A 21 -6.47 8.34 13.47
N VAL A 22 -6.45 7.02 13.19
CA VAL A 22 -7.64 6.30 12.73
C VAL A 22 -8.70 6.26 13.83
N GLU A 23 -8.33 5.94 15.06
CA GLU A 23 -9.25 5.94 16.20
C GLU A 23 -9.90 7.31 16.41
N ALA A 24 -9.10 8.38 16.40
CA ALA A 24 -9.61 9.75 16.51
C ALA A 24 -10.58 10.08 15.36
N SER A 25 -10.24 9.71 14.14
CA SER A 25 -11.10 9.92 12.97
C SER A 25 -12.44 9.20 13.08
N LEU A 26 -12.43 7.97 13.59
CA LEU A 26 -13.66 7.19 13.83
C LEU A 26 -14.49 7.80 14.95
N ARG A 27 -13.88 8.18 16.07
CA ARG A 27 -14.59 8.81 17.20
C ARG A 27 -15.24 10.14 16.83
N GLU A 28 -14.56 10.93 16.00
CA GLU A 28 -15.01 12.25 15.57
C GLU A 28 -15.83 12.20 14.28
N SER A 29 -16.09 11.00 13.73
CA SER A 29 -16.78 10.82 12.45
C SER A 29 -16.14 11.62 11.30
N ARG A 30 -14.81 11.76 11.30
CA ARG A 30 -14.08 12.44 10.23
C ARG A 30 -14.02 11.55 8.98
N SER A 31 -14.47 12.10 7.86
CA SER A 31 -14.42 11.41 6.57
C SER A 31 -13.05 11.59 5.89
N GLY A 32 -12.49 10.52 5.37
CA GLY A 32 -11.32 10.55 4.50
C GLY A 32 -11.66 10.64 3.00
N ILE A 33 -12.95 10.76 2.67
CA ILE A 33 -13.41 10.92 1.30
C ILE A 33 -13.22 12.37 0.84
N ARG A 34 -12.66 12.54 -0.34
CA ARG A 34 -12.39 13.87 -0.91
C ARG A 34 -12.72 13.92 -2.39
N ALA A 35 -12.87 15.14 -2.92
CA ALA A 35 -13.03 15.37 -4.34
C ALA A 35 -11.76 14.97 -5.11
N MET A 36 -11.96 14.33 -6.25
CA MET A 36 -10.91 13.88 -7.17
C MET A 36 -11.08 14.63 -8.51
N PRO A 37 -10.34 15.72 -8.76
CA PRO A 37 -10.46 16.49 -9.99
C PRO A 37 -10.29 15.65 -11.26
N GLN A 38 -9.36 14.69 -11.24
CA GLN A 38 -9.11 13.78 -12.35
C GLN A 38 -10.34 12.94 -12.72
N PHE A 39 -11.19 12.57 -11.74
CA PHE A 39 -12.42 11.83 -12.01
C PHE A 39 -13.45 12.70 -12.76
N ALA A 40 -13.45 14.01 -12.47
CA ALA A 40 -14.29 14.95 -13.19
C ALA A 40 -13.82 15.13 -14.64
N GLU A 41 -12.51 15.25 -14.86
CA GLU A 41 -11.91 15.36 -16.19
C GLU A 41 -12.17 14.14 -17.06
N LEU A 42 -12.17 12.93 -16.44
CA LEU A 42 -12.51 11.67 -17.10
C LEU A 42 -14.02 11.44 -17.29
N GLY A 43 -14.87 12.39 -16.89
CA GLY A 43 -16.32 12.28 -17.02
C GLY A 43 -16.96 11.21 -16.12
N MET A 44 -16.28 10.81 -15.03
CA MET A 44 -16.81 9.80 -14.12
C MET A 44 -18.01 10.33 -13.35
N ARG A 45 -19.01 9.44 -13.11
CA ARG A 45 -20.20 9.79 -12.31
C ARG A 45 -19.84 10.08 -10.85
N SER A 46 -19.01 9.25 -10.23
CA SER A 46 -18.44 9.52 -8.90
C SER A 46 -17.18 10.34 -9.06
N ARG A 47 -17.11 11.45 -8.34
CA ARG A 47 -15.98 12.38 -8.38
C ARG A 47 -15.24 12.45 -7.04
N VAL A 48 -15.44 11.45 -6.20
CA VAL A 48 -14.85 11.37 -4.87
C VAL A 48 -14.21 10.01 -4.64
N ALA A 49 -13.14 9.97 -3.84
CA ALA A 49 -12.51 8.73 -3.39
C ALA A 49 -11.83 8.92 -2.03
N GLY A 50 -11.63 7.80 -1.31
CA GLY A 50 -10.78 7.72 -0.15
C GLY A 50 -9.37 7.33 -0.57
N VAL A 51 -8.41 8.26 -0.49
CA VAL A 51 -7.02 8.04 -0.85
C VAL A 51 -6.14 8.32 0.36
N PRO A 52 -5.26 7.37 0.79
CA PRO A 52 -4.30 7.63 1.86
C PRO A 52 -3.44 8.84 1.59
N GLN A 53 -3.22 9.65 2.62
CA GLN A 53 -2.32 10.81 2.56
C GLN A 53 -1.02 10.41 3.21
N ILE A 54 -0.09 9.89 2.41
CA ILE A 54 1.16 9.35 2.90
C ILE A 54 2.28 9.64 1.89
N ASP A 55 3.42 10.04 2.39
CA ASP A 55 4.63 10.21 1.58
C ASP A 55 5.43 8.91 1.60
N LEU A 56 5.28 8.13 0.54
CA LEU A 56 5.96 6.83 0.41
C LEU A 56 7.47 6.98 0.27
N GLU A 57 7.94 8.06 -0.36
CA GLU A 57 9.39 8.31 -0.56
C GLU A 57 10.10 8.68 0.75
N ALA A 58 9.38 9.27 1.69
CA ALA A 58 9.91 9.56 3.03
C ALA A 58 9.98 8.33 3.93
N LEU A 59 9.13 7.32 3.69
CA LEU A 59 8.95 6.17 4.59
C LEU A 59 9.61 4.88 4.10
N ILE A 60 9.85 4.76 2.81
CA ILE A 60 10.42 3.55 2.21
C ILE A 60 11.69 3.91 1.44
N ASP A 61 12.75 3.13 1.67
CA ASP A 61 13.99 3.30 0.91
C ASP A 61 13.73 3.26 -0.59
N ARG A 62 14.29 4.21 -1.34
CA ARG A 62 14.09 4.34 -2.78
C ARG A 62 14.45 3.09 -3.56
N LYS A 63 15.43 2.30 -3.08
CA LYS A 63 15.83 1.05 -3.74
C LYS A 63 14.78 -0.05 -3.59
N GLN A 64 13.97 0.00 -2.54
CA GLN A 64 12.84 -0.90 -2.33
C GLN A 64 11.59 -0.39 -3.04
N LEU A 65 11.26 0.89 -2.86
CA LEU A 65 10.05 1.50 -3.42
C LEU A 65 9.95 1.34 -4.95
N ARG A 66 11.07 1.34 -5.66
CA ARG A 66 11.08 1.16 -7.12
C ARG A 66 10.49 -0.17 -7.62
N PHE A 67 10.39 -1.18 -6.75
CA PHE A 67 9.78 -2.48 -7.08
C PHE A 67 8.30 -2.55 -6.72
N MET A 68 7.81 -1.62 -5.91
CA MET A 68 6.48 -1.66 -5.29
C MET A 68 5.47 -0.84 -6.10
N GLY A 69 4.27 -1.38 -6.26
CA GLY A 69 3.08 -0.58 -6.50
C GLY A 69 2.52 -0.06 -5.18
N ASP A 70 1.54 0.86 -5.24
CA ASP A 70 1.00 1.52 -4.04
C ASP A 70 0.48 0.53 -2.99
N ALA A 71 -0.22 -0.52 -3.42
CA ALA A 71 -0.74 -1.54 -2.49
C ALA A 71 0.38 -2.27 -1.74
N ALA A 72 1.49 -2.60 -2.42
CA ALA A 72 2.65 -3.23 -1.80
C ALA A 72 3.34 -2.26 -0.83
N ALA A 73 3.46 -0.98 -1.20
CA ALA A 73 4.03 0.05 -0.33
C ALA A 73 3.19 0.26 0.93
N TYR A 74 1.86 0.34 0.81
CA TYR A 74 0.97 0.46 1.98
C TYR A 74 1.03 -0.78 2.88
N ALA A 75 1.09 -1.96 2.29
CA ALA A 75 1.25 -3.22 3.01
C ALA A 75 2.59 -3.27 3.76
N HIS A 76 3.68 -2.85 3.13
CA HIS A 76 5.00 -2.77 3.74
C HIS A 76 5.01 -1.87 4.98
N ILE A 77 4.45 -0.66 4.87
CA ILE A 77 4.38 0.30 5.99
C ILE A 77 3.50 -0.26 7.11
N SER A 78 2.32 -0.79 6.78
CA SER A 78 1.41 -1.35 7.77
C SER A 78 2.05 -2.53 8.51
N LEU A 79 2.75 -3.42 7.79
CA LEU A 79 3.44 -4.56 8.39
C LEU A 79 4.60 -4.11 9.30
N ALA A 80 5.41 -3.15 8.85
CA ALA A 80 6.51 -2.60 9.65
C ALA A 80 6.00 -2.03 10.97
N ASN A 81 4.90 -1.27 10.94
CA ASN A 81 4.27 -0.72 12.14
C ASN A 81 3.73 -1.83 13.06
N ALA A 82 3.07 -2.85 12.50
CA ALA A 82 2.57 -3.97 13.29
C ALA A 82 3.69 -4.78 13.96
N ILE A 83 4.81 -4.99 13.27
CA ILE A 83 6.00 -5.65 13.83
C ILE A 83 6.58 -4.80 14.95
N ALA A 84 6.74 -3.50 14.75
CA ALA A 84 7.28 -2.59 15.77
C ALA A 84 6.41 -2.58 17.03
N GLU A 85 5.08 -2.54 16.88
CA GLU A 85 4.14 -2.57 18.01
C GLU A 85 4.14 -3.92 18.73
N SER A 86 4.32 -5.02 18.00
CA SER A 86 4.27 -6.39 18.55
C SER A 86 5.39 -6.71 19.53
N GLY A 87 6.49 -5.97 19.51
CA GLY A 87 7.69 -6.24 20.30
C GLY A 87 8.45 -7.51 19.89
N LEU A 88 8.16 -8.08 18.72
CA LEU A 88 8.91 -9.23 18.19
C LEU A 88 10.36 -8.86 17.87
N THR A 89 11.28 -9.76 18.20
CA THR A 89 12.68 -9.57 17.81
C THR A 89 12.89 -9.92 16.32
N PRO A 90 13.96 -9.43 15.67
CA PRO A 90 14.28 -9.79 14.29
C PRO A 90 14.37 -11.30 14.06
N GLU A 91 14.90 -12.06 15.04
CA GLU A 91 15.02 -13.51 14.97
C GLU A 91 13.64 -14.18 15.01
N GLN A 92 12.70 -13.63 15.77
CA GLN A 92 11.33 -14.11 15.82
C GLN A 92 10.58 -13.80 14.51
N VAL A 93 10.78 -12.61 13.94
CA VAL A 93 10.21 -12.23 12.65
C VAL A 93 10.74 -13.13 11.53
N SER A 94 12.05 -13.45 11.53
CA SER A 94 12.69 -14.30 10.51
C SER A 94 12.63 -15.80 10.85
N HIS A 95 11.84 -16.20 11.84
CA HIS A 95 11.79 -17.59 12.28
C HIS A 95 11.03 -18.48 11.27
N PRO A 96 11.42 -19.75 11.03
CA PRO A 96 10.73 -20.65 10.09
C PRO A 96 9.25 -20.92 10.42
N ARG A 97 8.80 -20.63 11.64
CA ARG A 97 7.40 -20.72 12.05
C ARG A 97 6.63 -19.40 11.93
N THR A 98 7.28 -18.34 11.48
CA THR A 98 6.65 -17.06 11.18
C THR A 98 6.29 -17.04 9.71
N GLY A 99 5.06 -16.69 9.39
CA GLY A 99 4.56 -16.60 8.03
C GLY A 99 4.00 -15.21 7.75
N LEU A 100 4.14 -14.75 6.50
CA LEU A 100 3.50 -13.55 5.97
C LEU A 100 2.37 -13.96 5.04
N ILE A 101 1.17 -13.45 5.30
CA ILE A 101 0.02 -13.60 4.41
C ILE A 101 -0.45 -12.20 4.04
N MET A 102 -0.29 -11.84 2.79
CA MET A 102 -0.72 -10.57 2.22
C MET A 102 -1.55 -10.82 0.97
N GLY A 103 -2.46 -9.92 0.66
CA GLY A 103 -3.31 -10.03 -0.52
C GLY A 103 -3.80 -8.67 -1.00
N SER A 104 -4.07 -8.59 -2.30
CA SER A 104 -4.67 -7.44 -2.95
C SER A 104 -5.74 -7.94 -3.94
N GLY A 105 -6.84 -7.24 -4.05
CA GLY A 105 -7.91 -7.55 -5.01
C GLY A 105 -7.52 -7.33 -6.48
N GLY A 106 -6.40 -6.71 -6.73
CA GLY A 106 -5.76 -6.49 -8.03
C GLY A 106 -4.35 -5.98 -7.82
N GLY A 107 -3.46 -6.19 -8.78
CA GLY A 107 -2.13 -5.61 -8.75
C GLY A 107 -2.19 -4.07 -8.75
N SER A 108 -1.30 -3.43 -9.49
CA SER A 108 -1.34 -1.98 -9.64
C SER A 108 -1.83 -1.58 -11.05
N PRO A 109 -3.13 -1.27 -11.24
CA PRO A 109 -3.65 -0.87 -12.55
C PRO A 109 -2.93 0.36 -13.12
N ALA A 110 -2.57 1.33 -12.27
CA ALA A 110 -1.83 2.51 -12.71
C ALA A 110 -0.48 2.13 -13.34
N ASN A 111 0.29 1.26 -12.71
CA ASN A 111 1.56 0.78 -13.26
C ASN A 111 1.37 -0.10 -14.50
N GLN A 112 0.28 -0.85 -14.59
CA GLN A 112 -0.05 -1.63 -15.80
C GLN A 112 -0.34 -0.72 -16.99
N ILE A 113 -1.13 0.33 -16.78
CA ILE A 113 -1.43 1.34 -17.80
C ILE A 113 -0.15 2.06 -18.22
N GLU A 114 0.67 2.52 -17.25
CA GLU A 114 1.96 3.15 -17.53
C GLU A 114 2.87 2.25 -18.39
N ALA A 115 2.99 0.97 -18.02
CA ALA A 115 3.79 0.01 -18.79
C ALA A 115 3.25 -0.18 -20.22
N ALA A 116 1.92 -0.25 -20.39
CA ALA A 116 1.27 -0.37 -21.69
C ALA A 116 1.49 0.90 -22.55
N ASP A 117 1.43 2.07 -21.96
CA ASP A 117 1.65 3.35 -22.67
C ASP A 117 3.12 3.52 -23.08
N ILE A 118 4.06 3.12 -22.23
CA ILE A 118 5.48 3.06 -22.57
C ILE A 118 5.70 2.09 -23.74
N LEU A 119 5.11 0.90 -23.67
CA LEU A 119 5.22 -0.10 -24.75
C LEU A 119 4.71 0.45 -26.07
N ARG A 120 3.54 1.09 -26.08
CA ARG A 120 2.90 1.61 -27.30
C ARG A 120 3.64 2.83 -27.88
N SER A 121 4.12 3.73 -27.01
CA SER A 121 4.73 4.99 -27.43
C SER A 121 6.24 4.90 -27.69
N LYS A 122 6.95 4.06 -26.94
CA LYS A 122 8.43 4.01 -26.93
C LYS A 122 9.01 2.62 -27.27
N GLY A 123 8.16 1.61 -27.39
CA GLY A 123 8.54 0.23 -27.71
C GLY A 123 9.05 -0.57 -26.50
N ILE A 124 9.13 -1.89 -26.68
CA ILE A 124 9.41 -2.86 -25.62
C ILE A 124 10.75 -2.61 -24.88
N ARG A 125 11.76 -2.10 -25.58
CA ARG A 125 13.08 -1.82 -24.96
C ARG A 125 13.04 -0.72 -23.91
N ARG A 126 11.97 0.05 -23.82
CA ARG A 126 11.77 1.13 -22.86
C ARG A 126 10.92 0.72 -21.66
N VAL A 127 10.28 -0.43 -21.74
CA VAL A 127 9.60 -1.03 -20.57
C VAL A 127 10.68 -1.57 -19.64
N GLY A 128 10.89 -0.90 -18.52
CA GLY A 128 11.92 -1.29 -17.56
C GLY A 128 11.56 -2.59 -16.81
N PRO A 129 12.53 -3.35 -16.30
CA PRO A 129 12.29 -4.61 -15.61
C PRO A 129 11.44 -4.44 -14.33
N TYR A 130 11.50 -3.27 -13.70
CA TYR A 130 10.72 -2.97 -12.48
C TYR A 130 9.22 -2.85 -12.72
N GLN A 131 8.79 -2.62 -13.95
CA GLN A 131 7.36 -2.55 -14.26
C GLN A 131 6.64 -3.88 -14.03
N VAL A 132 7.33 -5.01 -14.22
CA VAL A 132 6.77 -6.33 -13.94
C VAL A 132 6.45 -6.47 -12.45
N THR A 133 7.43 -6.23 -11.59
CA THR A 133 7.26 -6.34 -10.14
C THR A 133 6.23 -5.35 -9.61
N ARG A 134 6.23 -4.10 -10.07
CA ARG A 134 5.26 -3.08 -9.68
C ARG A 134 3.82 -3.42 -10.04
N CYS A 135 3.60 -4.27 -11.04
CA CYS A 135 2.27 -4.72 -11.45
C CYS A 135 1.78 -5.95 -10.71
N MET A 136 2.65 -6.63 -9.97
CA MET A 136 2.31 -7.87 -9.26
C MET A 136 1.63 -7.55 -7.92
N SER A 137 0.73 -8.47 -7.48
CA SER A 137 0.12 -8.41 -6.16
C SER A 137 0.96 -9.04 -5.04
N SER A 138 2.05 -9.69 -5.42
CA SER A 138 2.95 -10.46 -4.54
C SER A 138 4.31 -9.79 -4.30
N THR A 139 4.44 -8.53 -4.68
CA THR A 139 5.71 -7.79 -4.52
C THR A 139 5.75 -7.08 -3.18
#